data_4a911b3918bb0f0e616aa95454f04d8f
#
_entry.id   4a911b3918bb0f0e616aa95454f04d8f
#
_cell.length_a   1.000
_cell.length_b   1.000
_cell.length_c   1.000
_cell.angle_alpha   90.00
_cell.angle_beta   90.00
_cell.angle_gamma   90.00
#
_symmetry.space_group_name_H-M   'P 1'
#
loop_
_entity.id
_entity.type
_entity.pdbx_description
1 polymer ?
#
loop_
_entity_poly.entity_id
_entity_poly.type
_entity_poly.pdbx_seq_one_letter_code
_entity_poly.pdbx_strand_id
1 'polypeptide(L)'
;MAAYTWDKPLTVEEGETASLTTTASYLALKPGFDGVIMYSASAWRRALSPALIHVLYYKASTGVFTSYRIEATDRLATTHVPLDGMATADYLYLGFSAPVLGIYIDMGSNVNVNAATLDVEYCSVAVPGALTFTDVSGDSDGTTSGGATLAVDGVYTWTLPTDWVRSTLGTLAVPLYTKCYWIRFKPSAALSATVDLNEIIPVYKNAGYGYHEAATSYINQLDPTRNGGFVLLGTGTQTLNVTWLRHG
;
A
#
# COMPACT_ATOMS: atom_id res chain seq x y z
N MET A 1 14.78 16.91 -22.32
CA MET A 1 14.78 15.71 -21.47
C MET A 1 16.14 15.06 -21.64
N ALA A 2 16.96 15.01 -20.57
CA ALA A 2 18.19 14.25 -20.63
C ALA A 2 17.83 12.76 -20.69
N ALA A 3 18.33 12.08 -21.71
CA ALA A 3 18.23 10.62 -21.78
C ALA A 3 19.04 10.06 -20.61
N TYR A 4 18.41 9.36 -19.68
CA TYR A 4 19.10 8.58 -18.68
C TYR A 4 19.84 7.47 -19.41
N THR A 5 21.16 7.56 -19.47
CA THR A 5 22.01 6.46 -19.91
C THR A 5 22.28 5.58 -18.69
N TRP A 6 22.01 4.32 -18.82
CA TRP A 6 22.35 3.32 -17.78
C TRP A 6 23.89 3.18 -17.76
N ASP A 7 24.52 3.56 -16.65
CA ASP A 7 25.97 3.49 -16.52
C ASP A 7 26.49 2.05 -16.36
N LYS A 8 25.60 1.10 -16.11
CA LYS A 8 25.92 -0.33 -15.99
C LYS A 8 24.86 -1.18 -16.69
N PRO A 9 25.25 -2.33 -17.28
CA PRO A 9 24.29 -3.23 -17.89
C PRO A 9 23.35 -3.80 -16.83
N LEU A 10 22.06 -3.79 -17.14
CA LEU A 10 21.05 -4.48 -16.35
C LEU A 10 21.13 -5.97 -16.61
N THR A 11 21.20 -6.76 -15.56
CA THR A 11 21.08 -8.22 -15.64
C THR A 11 19.63 -8.63 -15.40
N VAL A 12 19.13 -9.56 -16.21
CA VAL A 12 17.86 -10.23 -16.00
C VAL A 12 18.04 -11.25 -14.89
N GLU A 13 17.40 -11.04 -13.74
CA GLU A 13 17.60 -11.94 -12.61
C GLU A 13 16.38 -12.81 -12.29
N GLU A 14 15.17 -12.33 -12.56
CA GLU A 14 13.98 -13.07 -12.18
C GLU A 14 12.78 -12.74 -13.09
N GLY A 15 12.08 -13.79 -13.51
CA GLY A 15 10.84 -13.71 -14.26
C GLY A 15 9.65 -14.20 -13.43
N GLU A 16 8.53 -13.52 -13.51
CA GLU A 16 7.26 -13.94 -12.94
C GLU A 16 6.10 -13.64 -13.90
N THR A 17 4.93 -14.17 -13.60
CA THR A 17 3.72 -13.88 -14.35
C THR A 17 2.66 -13.29 -13.44
N ALA A 18 1.95 -12.26 -13.92
CA ALA A 18 0.77 -11.71 -13.26
C ALA A 18 -0.46 -11.95 -14.12
N SER A 19 -1.57 -12.31 -13.49
CA SER A 19 -2.87 -12.38 -14.16
C SER A 19 -3.48 -11.00 -14.23
N LEU A 20 -3.85 -10.54 -15.43
CA LEU A 20 -4.57 -9.29 -15.62
C LEU A 20 -6.02 -9.59 -15.96
N THR A 21 -6.92 -8.75 -15.45
CA THR A 21 -8.34 -8.77 -15.77
C THR A 21 -8.81 -7.35 -16.09
N THR A 22 -10.09 -7.16 -16.36
CA THR A 22 -10.71 -5.82 -16.48
C THR A 22 -10.82 -5.10 -15.13
N THR A 23 -10.54 -5.79 -14.03
CA THR A 23 -10.41 -5.21 -12.69
C THR A 23 -8.95 -4.87 -12.43
N ALA A 24 -8.69 -3.75 -11.79
CA ALA A 24 -7.34 -3.36 -11.44
C ALA A 24 -6.70 -4.38 -10.50
N SER A 25 -5.49 -4.79 -10.83
CA SER A 25 -4.64 -5.64 -9.99
C SER A 25 -3.37 -4.88 -9.62
N TYR A 26 -2.68 -5.34 -8.60
CA TYR A 26 -1.47 -4.70 -8.11
C TYR A 26 -0.26 -5.62 -8.27
N LEU A 27 0.85 -5.03 -8.71
CA LEU A 27 2.16 -5.66 -8.77
C LEU A 27 3.12 -4.84 -7.90
N ALA A 28 3.50 -5.36 -6.73
CA ALA A 28 4.46 -4.72 -5.85
C ALA A 28 5.85 -4.65 -6.48
N LEU A 29 6.62 -3.62 -6.14
CA LEU A 29 8.03 -3.59 -6.49
C LEU A 29 8.78 -4.64 -5.66
N LYS A 30 9.58 -5.47 -6.34
CA LYS A 30 10.46 -6.40 -5.67
C LYS A 30 11.63 -5.65 -5.02
N PRO A 31 11.92 -5.88 -3.72
CA PRO A 31 13.08 -5.30 -3.08
C PRO A 31 14.38 -5.70 -3.76
N GLY A 32 15.28 -4.72 -3.95
CA GLY A 32 16.60 -4.95 -4.54
C GLY A 32 16.65 -4.98 -6.06
N PHE A 33 15.55 -4.66 -6.75
CA PHE A 33 15.51 -4.52 -8.20
C PHE A 33 15.37 -3.04 -8.60
N ASP A 34 16.06 -2.66 -9.67
CA ASP A 34 16.17 -1.28 -10.15
C ASP A 34 15.36 -1.03 -11.41
N GLY A 35 14.87 -2.10 -12.03
CA GLY A 35 14.09 -2.01 -13.25
C GLY A 35 13.15 -3.18 -13.45
N VAL A 36 12.23 -3.01 -14.38
CA VAL A 36 11.26 -4.04 -14.76
C VAL A 36 10.99 -3.99 -16.27
N ILE A 37 10.87 -5.16 -16.88
CA ILE A 37 10.30 -5.33 -18.22
C ILE A 37 8.96 -6.03 -18.06
N MET A 38 7.91 -5.48 -18.68
CA MET A 38 6.58 -6.06 -18.68
C MET A 38 6.13 -6.29 -20.13
N TYR A 39 5.54 -7.45 -20.38
CA TYR A 39 5.05 -7.84 -21.70
C TYR A 39 3.75 -8.64 -21.58
N SER A 40 2.78 -8.31 -22.41
CA SER A 40 1.57 -9.12 -22.61
C SER A 40 1.25 -9.25 -24.10
N ALA A 41 0.71 -10.40 -24.48
CA ALA A 41 0.22 -10.64 -25.85
C ALA A 41 -1.03 -9.81 -26.21
N SER A 42 -1.74 -9.31 -25.21
CA SER A 42 -2.93 -8.46 -25.36
C SER A 42 -2.68 -7.07 -24.80
N ALA A 43 -3.46 -6.09 -25.24
CA ALA A 43 -3.36 -4.72 -24.76
C ALA A 43 -3.64 -4.62 -23.24
N TRP A 44 -2.94 -3.73 -22.57
CA TRP A 44 -3.04 -3.53 -21.13
C TRP A 44 -2.72 -2.09 -20.72
N ARG A 45 -2.98 -1.75 -19.47
CA ARG A 45 -2.71 -0.41 -18.89
C ARG A 45 -2.00 -0.54 -17.59
N ARG A 46 -1.24 0.49 -17.23
CA ARG A 46 -0.53 0.59 -15.96
C ARG A 46 -0.54 2.01 -15.39
N ALA A 47 -0.43 2.10 -14.07
CA ALA A 47 -0.06 3.32 -13.36
C ALA A 47 0.95 2.97 -12.27
N LEU A 48 1.87 3.89 -11.96
CA LEU A 48 2.74 3.75 -10.79
C LEU A 48 1.93 4.02 -9.52
N SER A 49 2.12 3.17 -8.50
CA SER A 49 1.52 3.37 -7.19
C SER A 49 2.49 4.10 -6.25
N PRO A 50 2.01 4.99 -5.36
CA PRO A 50 2.83 5.53 -4.28
C PRO A 50 3.44 4.43 -3.43
N ALA A 51 4.63 4.67 -2.89
CA ALA A 51 5.24 3.75 -1.95
C ALA A 51 4.56 3.84 -0.58
N LEU A 52 4.33 2.68 0.03
CA LEU A 52 4.05 2.55 1.46
C LEU A 52 5.39 2.60 2.21
N ILE A 53 5.67 3.75 2.83
CA ILE A 53 6.98 4.03 3.44
C ILE A 53 7.05 3.52 4.88
N HIS A 54 5.94 3.63 5.61
CA HIS A 54 5.86 3.22 7.01
C HIS A 54 4.55 2.50 7.29
N VAL A 55 4.64 1.47 8.13
CA VAL A 55 3.51 0.80 8.80
C VAL A 55 3.86 0.75 10.28
N LEU A 56 3.12 1.49 11.11
CA LEU A 56 3.42 1.64 12.52
C LEU A 56 2.18 1.31 13.34
N TYR A 57 2.28 0.32 14.20
CA TYR A 57 1.24 0.03 15.19
C TYR A 57 1.54 0.77 16.50
N TYR A 58 0.63 1.62 16.92
CA TYR A 58 0.69 2.30 18.21
C TYR A 58 -0.24 1.63 19.21
N LYS A 59 0.31 1.14 20.30
CA LYS A 59 -0.45 0.56 21.40
C LYS A 59 -0.60 1.58 22.53
N ALA A 60 -1.79 2.13 22.70
CA ALA A 60 -2.06 3.21 23.63
C ALA A 60 -1.80 2.83 25.09
N SER A 61 -2.07 1.57 25.48
CA SER A 61 -1.87 1.08 26.86
C SER A 61 -0.39 1.09 27.30
N THR A 62 0.54 1.06 26.35
CA THR A 62 2.00 1.07 26.62
C THR A 62 2.70 2.31 26.08
N GLY A 63 2.03 3.10 25.23
CA GLY A 63 2.64 4.24 24.53
C GLY A 63 3.71 3.85 23.49
N VAL A 64 3.75 2.58 23.07
CA VAL A 64 4.82 2.04 22.20
C VAL A 64 4.36 2.01 20.75
N PHE A 65 5.27 2.41 19.86
CA PHE A 65 5.17 2.21 18.42
C PHE A 65 6.01 1.00 17.99
N THR A 66 5.42 0.13 17.21
CA THR A 66 6.14 -0.99 16.56
C THR A 66 6.04 -0.84 15.05
N SER A 67 7.16 -0.99 14.34
CA SER A 67 7.20 -0.92 12.88
C SER A 67 6.99 -2.32 12.30
N TYR A 68 6.04 -2.40 11.38
CA TYR A 68 5.68 -3.62 10.64
C TYR A 68 5.75 -3.40 9.12
N ARG A 69 6.63 -2.49 8.67
CA ARG A 69 6.73 -2.20 7.23
C ARG A 69 7.14 -3.42 6.42
N ILE A 70 8.09 -4.20 6.93
CA ILE A 70 8.59 -5.38 6.21
C ILE A 70 7.46 -6.39 6.10
N GLU A 71 6.83 -6.73 7.21
CA GLU A 71 5.75 -7.71 7.32
C GLU A 71 4.54 -7.34 6.45
N ALA A 72 4.25 -6.04 6.32
CA ALA A 72 3.15 -5.54 5.50
C ALA A 72 3.47 -5.49 3.99
N THR A 73 4.71 -5.74 3.57
CA THR A 73 5.14 -5.55 2.18
C THR A 73 5.96 -6.70 1.61
N ASP A 74 6.34 -7.70 2.40
CA ASP A 74 7.20 -8.80 1.95
C ASP A 74 6.45 -9.93 1.23
N ARG A 75 5.11 -9.92 1.28
CA ARG A 75 4.22 -10.87 0.62
C ARG A 75 4.42 -12.32 1.08
N LEU A 76 4.95 -12.50 2.27
CA LEU A 76 5.17 -13.82 2.85
C LEU A 76 4.02 -14.15 3.82
N ALA A 77 3.32 -15.23 3.59
CA ALA A 77 2.25 -15.70 4.48
C ALA A 77 2.74 -16.13 5.88
N THR A 78 4.06 -16.18 6.09
CA THR A 78 4.68 -16.53 7.38
C THR A 78 5.00 -15.31 8.25
N THR A 79 4.99 -14.12 7.66
CA THR A 79 5.16 -12.84 8.34
C THR A 79 3.88 -12.04 8.21
N HIS A 80 3.48 -11.33 9.25
CA HIS A 80 2.23 -10.58 9.27
C HIS A 80 2.31 -9.38 10.21
N VAL A 81 1.41 -8.43 10.03
CA VAL A 81 1.17 -7.33 10.96
C VAL A 81 0.14 -7.80 11.99
N PRO A 82 0.52 -8.07 13.24
CA PRO A 82 -0.42 -8.51 14.26
C PRO A 82 -1.24 -7.31 14.77
N LEU A 83 -2.56 -7.42 14.65
CA LEU A 83 -3.51 -6.47 15.23
C LEU A 83 -4.31 -7.11 16.37
N ASP A 84 -3.70 -8.04 17.07
CA ASP A 84 -4.29 -8.85 18.14
C ASP A 84 -4.93 -8.00 19.23
N GLY A 85 -6.26 -8.12 19.38
CA GLY A 85 -7.00 -7.40 20.37
C GLY A 85 -6.85 -5.87 20.27
N MET A 86 -6.57 -5.34 19.08
CA MET A 86 -6.44 -3.90 18.86
C MET A 86 -7.63 -3.16 19.47
N ALA A 87 -7.35 -2.28 20.45
CA ALA A 87 -8.36 -1.55 21.19
C ALA A 87 -8.74 -0.24 20.47
N THR A 88 -9.84 0.37 20.87
CA THR A 88 -10.35 1.63 20.28
C THR A 88 -9.42 2.83 20.46
N ALA A 89 -8.45 2.76 21.38
CA ALA A 89 -7.43 3.79 21.59
C ALA A 89 -6.11 3.51 20.83
N ASP A 90 -5.97 2.31 20.24
CA ASP A 90 -4.80 1.93 19.46
C ASP A 90 -4.93 2.44 18.02
N TYR A 91 -3.80 2.60 17.34
CA TYR A 91 -3.79 3.09 15.96
C TYR A 91 -2.82 2.29 15.09
N LEU A 92 -3.25 1.99 13.86
CA LEU A 92 -2.35 1.57 12.79
C LEU A 92 -2.10 2.78 11.87
N TYR A 93 -0.87 3.31 11.88
CA TYR A 93 -0.44 4.42 11.03
C TYR A 93 0.19 3.91 9.75
N LEU A 94 -0.23 4.45 8.62
CA LEU A 94 0.36 4.19 7.31
C LEU A 94 0.90 5.49 6.71
N GLY A 95 2.17 5.48 6.31
CA GLY A 95 2.84 6.63 5.70
C GLY A 95 3.14 6.37 4.22
N PHE A 96 2.63 7.23 3.34
CA PHE A 96 2.78 7.11 1.88
C PHE A 96 3.67 8.19 1.30
N SER A 97 4.34 7.89 0.18
CA SER A 97 5.15 8.86 -0.56
C SER A 97 4.32 9.94 -1.27
N ALA A 98 3.06 9.63 -1.61
CA ALA A 98 2.06 10.52 -2.20
C ALA A 98 0.65 10.14 -1.70
N PRO A 99 -0.36 11.03 -1.85
CA PRO A 99 -1.74 10.74 -1.48
C PRO A 99 -2.29 9.53 -2.25
N VAL A 100 -3.11 8.72 -1.57
CA VAL A 100 -3.75 7.50 -2.10
C VAL A 100 -5.27 7.57 -1.92
N LEU A 101 -6.02 6.82 -2.72
CA LEU A 101 -7.48 6.75 -2.68
C LEU A 101 -8.01 5.60 -1.83
N GLY A 102 -7.11 4.79 -1.29
CA GLY A 102 -7.45 3.62 -0.54
C GLY A 102 -6.26 2.70 -0.36
N ILE A 103 -6.53 1.57 0.24
CA ILE A 103 -5.59 0.46 0.38
C ILE A 103 -6.31 -0.85 0.07
N TYR A 104 -5.62 -1.80 -0.52
CA TYR A 104 -6.01 -3.20 -0.48
C TYR A 104 -5.36 -3.83 0.74
N ILE A 105 -6.12 -4.62 1.46
CA ILE A 105 -5.66 -5.38 2.62
C ILE A 105 -5.81 -6.86 2.29
N ASP A 106 -4.70 -7.58 2.35
CA ASP A 106 -4.65 -9.03 2.32
C ASP A 106 -4.61 -9.53 3.76
N MET A 107 -5.62 -10.28 4.13
CA MET A 107 -5.76 -10.81 5.48
C MET A 107 -4.93 -12.09 5.63
N GLY A 108 -4.39 -12.28 6.82
CA GLY A 108 -3.75 -13.54 7.19
C GLY A 108 -4.73 -14.66 7.50
N SER A 109 -4.23 -15.69 8.16
CA SER A 109 -5.04 -16.82 8.58
C SER A 109 -6.04 -16.48 9.69
N ASN A 110 -5.79 -15.41 10.46
CA ASN A 110 -6.61 -14.95 11.55
C ASN A 110 -7.31 -13.65 11.18
N VAL A 111 -8.59 -13.72 10.91
CA VAL A 111 -9.42 -12.55 10.58
C VAL A 111 -10.18 -12.05 11.81
N ASN A 112 -10.63 -10.80 11.77
CA ASN A 112 -11.49 -10.29 12.82
C ASN A 112 -12.90 -10.88 12.73
N VAL A 113 -13.40 -11.38 13.86
CA VAL A 113 -14.79 -11.89 13.99
C VAL A 113 -15.64 -11.06 14.95
N ASN A 114 -15.05 -10.05 15.60
CA ASN A 114 -15.78 -9.14 16.47
C ASN A 114 -16.50 -8.07 15.64
N ALA A 115 -17.74 -7.78 15.99
CA ALA A 115 -18.47 -6.67 15.38
C ALA A 115 -17.75 -5.35 15.67
N ALA A 116 -17.19 -4.75 14.64
CA ALA A 116 -16.47 -3.51 14.67
C ALA A 116 -16.48 -2.86 13.28
N THR A 117 -16.40 -1.53 13.21
CA THR A 117 -16.07 -0.77 12.01
C THR A 117 -14.65 -0.23 12.14
N LEU A 118 -14.07 0.18 11.04
CA LEU A 118 -12.76 0.79 11.01
C LEU A 118 -12.93 2.28 10.65
N ASP A 119 -12.50 3.17 11.54
CA ASP A 119 -12.45 4.61 11.25
C ASP A 119 -11.08 4.93 10.63
N VAL A 120 -11.09 5.71 9.56
CA VAL A 120 -9.89 6.13 8.83
C VAL A 120 -9.75 7.64 8.91
N GLU A 121 -8.61 8.10 9.39
CA GLU A 121 -8.30 9.52 9.53
C GLU A 121 -7.01 9.84 8.75
N TYR A 122 -6.94 11.02 8.12
CA TYR A 122 -5.76 11.55 7.43
C TYR A 122 -5.17 12.75 8.16
N CYS A 123 -3.88 13.00 8.00
CA CYS A 123 -3.22 14.17 8.57
C CYS A 123 -3.59 15.44 7.78
N SER A 124 -4.47 16.28 8.35
CA SER A 124 -4.97 17.52 7.75
C SER A 124 -4.16 18.76 8.15
N VAL A 125 -3.51 18.73 9.33
CA VAL A 125 -2.68 19.84 9.82
C VAL A 125 -1.37 19.32 10.37
N ALA A 126 -0.27 19.92 9.93
CA ALA A 126 1.08 19.62 10.44
C ALA A 126 1.76 20.94 10.84
N VAL A 127 1.50 21.40 12.05
CA VAL A 127 2.26 22.48 12.67
C VAL A 127 3.28 21.88 13.65
N PRO A 128 4.43 22.54 13.89
CA PRO A 128 5.38 22.07 14.88
C PRO A 128 4.73 21.86 16.23
N GLY A 129 4.77 20.63 16.74
CA GLY A 129 4.19 20.25 18.05
C GLY A 129 2.72 19.79 18.02
N ALA A 130 2.00 19.86 16.88
CA ALA A 130 0.63 19.36 16.77
C ALA A 130 0.34 18.76 15.41
N LEU A 131 -0.09 17.49 15.39
CA LEU A 131 -0.66 16.84 14.21
C LEU A 131 -2.16 16.72 14.43
N THR A 132 -2.94 17.18 13.47
CA THR A 132 -4.39 16.98 13.47
C THR A 132 -4.73 15.90 12.47
N PHE A 133 -5.47 14.91 12.91
CA PHE A 133 -6.05 13.88 12.08
C PHE A 133 -7.55 14.13 11.96
N THR A 134 -8.06 14.03 10.75
CA THR A 134 -9.46 14.29 10.38
C THR A 134 -10.01 13.09 9.67
N ASP A 135 -11.25 12.72 9.94
CA ASP A 135 -11.91 11.59 9.28
C ASP A 135 -11.94 11.80 7.76
N VAL A 136 -11.66 10.75 7.02
CA VAL A 136 -11.85 10.74 5.56
C VAL A 136 -13.36 10.79 5.26
N SER A 137 -13.71 11.25 4.08
CA SER A 137 -15.11 11.27 3.62
C SER A 137 -15.33 10.23 2.53
N GLY A 138 -16.57 9.74 2.43
CA GLY A 138 -16.98 8.79 1.38
C GLY A 138 -16.20 7.50 1.41
N ASP A 139 -15.80 7.06 2.58
CA ASP A 139 -15.09 5.80 2.77
C ASP A 139 -15.99 4.59 2.59
N SER A 140 -15.38 3.50 2.16
CA SER A 140 -16.03 2.22 1.94
C SER A 140 -15.08 1.09 2.35
N ASP A 141 -15.50 0.31 3.33
CA ASP A 141 -14.75 -0.84 3.85
C ASP A 141 -15.12 -2.11 3.10
N GLY A 142 -14.30 -2.49 2.14
CA GLY A 142 -14.42 -3.76 1.41
C GLY A 142 -13.90 -4.97 2.17
N THR A 143 -13.34 -4.80 3.38
CA THR A 143 -12.87 -5.92 4.22
C THR A 143 -13.94 -6.45 5.17
N THR A 144 -15.16 -5.86 5.11
CA THR A 144 -16.25 -6.19 6.03
C THR A 144 -16.98 -7.47 5.63
N SER A 145 -17.18 -8.38 6.59
CA SER A 145 -18.06 -9.53 6.47
C SER A 145 -18.78 -9.76 7.79
N GLY A 146 -20.10 -10.04 7.73
CA GLY A 146 -20.90 -10.31 8.91
C GLY A 146 -20.98 -9.18 9.94
N GLY A 147 -20.69 -7.94 9.56
CA GLY A 147 -20.63 -6.78 10.44
C GLY A 147 -19.29 -6.59 11.17
N ALA A 148 -18.27 -7.36 10.80
CA ALA A 148 -16.90 -7.22 11.28
C ALA A 148 -16.01 -6.66 10.17
N THR A 149 -15.25 -5.59 10.43
CA THR A 149 -14.16 -5.12 9.57
C THR A 149 -12.97 -6.07 9.65
N LEU A 150 -12.07 -6.07 8.67
CA LEU A 150 -10.88 -6.95 8.61
C LEU A 150 -11.26 -8.43 8.74
N ALA A 151 -12.39 -8.81 8.16
CA ALA A 151 -12.94 -10.17 8.17
C ALA A 151 -12.68 -10.94 6.88
N VAL A 152 -12.34 -10.24 5.80
CA VAL A 152 -12.00 -10.79 4.48
C VAL A 152 -10.98 -9.88 3.80
N ASP A 153 -10.29 -10.40 2.79
CA ASP A 153 -9.48 -9.58 1.90
C ASP A 153 -10.35 -8.55 1.19
N GLY A 154 -9.85 -7.34 1.09
CA GLY A 154 -10.66 -6.30 0.46
C GLY A 154 -9.97 -4.97 0.26
N VAL A 155 -10.66 -4.08 -0.44
CA VAL A 155 -10.21 -2.72 -0.67
C VAL A 155 -10.95 -1.77 0.25
N TYR A 156 -10.22 -1.03 1.07
CA TYR A 156 -10.73 0.12 1.80
C TYR A 156 -10.46 1.39 0.98
N THR A 157 -11.50 2.12 0.61
CA THR A 157 -11.38 3.33 -0.23
C THR A 157 -11.96 4.55 0.45
N TRP A 158 -11.55 5.74 0.00
CA TRP A 158 -12.08 7.04 0.46
C TRP A 158 -12.01 8.10 -0.63
N THR A 159 -12.73 9.21 -0.42
CA THR A 159 -12.57 10.40 -1.24
C THR A 159 -11.22 11.07 -0.93
N LEU A 160 -10.43 11.38 -1.95
CA LEU A 160 -9.11 11.99 -1.78
C LEU A 160 -9.24 13.35 -1.07
N PRO A 161 -8.69 13.53 0.14
CA PRO A 161 -8.68 14.81 0.81
C PRO A 161 -7.89 15.87 0.03
N THR A 162 -8.41 17.09 -0.05
CA THR A 162 -7.76 18.20 -0.76
C THR A 162 -6.72 18.94 0.09
N ASP A 163 -6.79 18.77 1.40
CA ASP A 163 -5.93 19.40 2.42
C ASP A 163 -5.03 18.40 3.14
N TRP A 164 -4.81 17.22 2.54
CA TRP A 164 -3.91 16.21 3.09
C TRP A 164 -2.47 16.72 3.09
N VAL A 165 -1.88 16.87 4.27
CA VAL A 165 -0.55 17.45 4.40
C VAL A 165 0.53 16.38 4.64
N ARG A 166 1.70 16.66 4.09
CA ARG A 166 2.89 15.84 4.28
C ARG A 166 3.63 16.23 5.55
N SER A 167 3.81 15.30 6.49
CA SER A 167 4.41 15.57 7.80
C SER A 167 5.30 14.44 8.29
N THR A 168 6.02 14.71 9.40
CA THR A 168 6.66 13.68 10.22
C THR A 168 5.77 13.37 11.41
N LEU A 169 5.82 12.14 11.95
CA LEU A 169 5.16 11.80 13.22
C LEU A 169 5.99 12.18 14.46
N GLY A 170 6.99 13.04 14.31
CA GLY A 170 8.01 13.34 15.32
C GLY A 170 7.53 13.90 16.66
N THR A 171 6.26 14.33 16.77
CA THR A 171 5.65 14.74 18.04
C THR A 171 5.07 13.57 18.85
N LEU A 172 5.03 12.37 18.27
CA LEU A 172 4.50 11.16 18.88
C LEU A 172 5.61 10.24 19.40
N ALA A 173 6.64 10.78 20.05
CA ALA A 173 7.75 10.03 20.68
C ALA A 173 8.59 9.13 19.74
N VAL A 174 8.33 9.14 18.43
CA VAL A 174 9.12 8.44 17.44
C VAL A 174 9.78 9.46 16.53
N PRO A 175 11.11 9.58 16.52
CA PRO A 175 11.82 10.49 15.61
C PRO A 175 11.80 9.93 14.19
N LEU A 176 10.66 10.00 13.52
CA LEU A 176 10.54 9.68 12.11
C LEU A 176 10.88 10.92 11.30
N TYR A 177 12.08 10.97 10.79
CA TYR A 177 12.58 12.08 9.97
C TYR A 177 11.97 12.13 8.57
N THR A 178 11.34 11.04 8.12
CA THR A 178 10.74 10.96 6.79
C THR A 178 9.36 11.61 6.79
N LYS A 179 9.19 12.63 5.97
CA LYS A 179 7.86 13.23 5.75
C LYS A 179 7.03 12.31 4.84
N CYS A 180 5.86 11.93 5.31
CA CYS A 180 4.89 11.13 4.58
C CYS A 180 3.50 11.77 4.57
N TYR A 181 2.65 11.31 3.68
CA TYR A 181 1.21 11.50 3.77
C TYR A 181 0.67 10.41 4.68
N TRP A 182 0.19 10.80 5.86
CA TRP A 182 -0.19 9.86 6.90
C TRP A 182 -1.69 9.64 6.93
N ILE A 183 -2.10 8.38 7.06
CA ILE A 183 -3.40 7.98 7.55
C ILE A 183 -3.21 7.16 8.82
N ARG A 184 -4.28 7.06 9.60
CA ARG A 184 -4.36 6.12 10.71
C ARG A 184 -5.72 5.45 10.74
N PHE A 185 -5.72 4.22 11.15
CA PHE A 185 -6.90 3.40 11.37
C PHE A 185 -7.09 3.18 12.86
N LYS A 186 -8.34 3.20 13.31
CA LYS A 186 -8.75 2.77 14.65
C LYS A 186 -10.06 1.98 14.56
N PRO A 187 -10.24 0.91 15.32
CA PRO A 187 -11.50 0.18 15.36
C PRO A 187 -12.52 0.87 16.29
N SER A 188 -13.81 0.79 15.97
CA SER A 188 -14.90 1.29 16.82
C SER A 188 -15.16 0.41 18.07
N ALA A 189 -14.70 -0.84 18.04
CA ALA A 189 -14.70 -1.80 19.15
C ALA A 189 -13.41 -2.64 19.08
N ALA A 190 -13.01 -3.28 20.16
CA ALA A 190 -11.82 -4.12 20.18
C ALA A 190 -11.92 -5.26 19.16
N LEU A 191 -10.86 -5.44 18.37
CA LEU A 191 -10.76 -6.55 17.45
C LEU A 191 -10.63 -7.89 18.19
N SER A 192 -10.71 -8.99 17.46
CA SER A 192 -10.50 -10.34 17.98
C SER A 192 -9.11 -10.49 18.62
N ALA A 193 -8.96 -11.50 19.49
CA ALA A 193 -7.70 -11.76 20.18
C ALA A 193 -6.54 -12.09 19.25
N THR A 194 -6.83 -12.53 18.03
CA THR A 194 -5.86 -12.80 16.97
C THR A 194 -6.38 -12.22 15.66
N VAL A 195 -5.63 -11.29 15.07
CA VAL A 195 -5.92 -10.68 13.76
C VAL A 195 -4.61 -10.42 13.03
N ASP A 196 -4.44 -10.99 11.86
CA ASP A 196 -3.22 -10.90 11.06
C ASP A 196 -3.48 -10.21 9.71
N LEU A 197 -2.67 -9.22 9.36
CA LEU A 197 -2.59 -8.68 8.00
C LEU A 197 -1.32 -9.19 7.32
N ASN A 198 -1.45 -9.82 6.16
CA ASN A 198 -0.31 -10.29 5.38
C ASN A 198 0.31 -9.17 4.54
N GLU A 199 -0.55 -8.38 3.87
CA GLU A 199 -0.05 -7.35 2.97
C GLU A 199 -0.98 -6.12 2.95
N ILE A 200 -0.37 -4.93 2.82
CA ILE A 200 -1.08 -3.66 2.64
C ILE A 200 -0.59 -3.01 1.35
N ILE A 201 -1.51 -2.80 0.42
CA ILE A 201 -1.19 -2.29 -0.92
C ILE A 201 -1.90 -0.95 -1.14
N PRO A 202 -1.17 0.16 -1.42
CA PRO A 202 -1.79 1.43 -1.74
C PRO A 202 -2.63 1.36 -3.02
N VAL A 203 -3.87 1.82 -2.97
CA VAL A 203 -4.74 1.95 -4.14
C VAL A 203 -4.64 3.38 -4.67
N TYR A 204 -4.13 3.50 -5.87
CA TYR A 204 -3.95 4.78 -6.54
C TYR A 204 -4.74 4.79 -7.86
N LYS A 205 -5.78 5.59 -7.91
CA LYS A 205 -6.51 5.84 -9.15
C LYS A 205 -5.88 7.03 -9.86
N ASN A 206 -4.90 6.78 -10.70
CA ASN A 206 -4.41 7.82 -11.58
C ASN A 206 -5.28 7.84 -12.86
N ALA A 207 -5.79 9.00 -13.23
CA ALA A 207 -6.42 9.23 -14.53
C ALA A 207 -5.42 9.05 -15.71
N GLY A 208 -4.13 8.88 -15.42
CA GLY A 208 -3.02 8.70 -16.35
C GLY A 208 -2.52 7.27 -16.49
N TYR A 209 -3.42 6.26 -16.60
CA TYR A 209 -2.95 4.93 -17.01
C TYR A 209 -2.22 5.01 -18.36
N GLY A 210 -0.94 4.64 -18.38
CA GLY A 210 -0.23 4.41 -19.62
C GLY A 210 -0.84 3.20 -20.35
N TYR A 211 -1.25 3.40 -21.60
CA TYR A 211 -1.75 2.33 -22.45
C TYR A 211 -0.58 1.63 -23.14
N HIS A 212 -0.61 0.31 -23.20
CA HIS A 212 0.33 -0.54 -23.90
C HIS A 212 -0.42 -1.41 -24.89
N GLU A 213 -0.02 -1.35 -26.14
CA GLU A 213 -0.58 -2.21 -27.18
C GLU A 213 -0.19 -3.68 -26.98
N ALA A 214 -0.94 -4.58 -27.64
CA ALA A 214 -0.64 -6.00 -27.65
C ALA A 214 0.78 -6.25 -28.18
N ALA A 215 1.46 -7.23 -27.59
CA ALA A 215 2.80 -7.67 -27.97
C ALA A 215 3.90 -6.58 -27.90
N THR A 216 3.67 -5.49 -27.14
CA THR A 216 4.71 -4.50 -26.85
C THR A 216 5.30 -4.69 -25.47
N SER A 217 6.62 -4.53 -25.34
CA SER A 217 7.32 -4.56 -24.06
C SER A 217 7.35 -3.16 -23.45
N TYR A 218 7.13 -3.10 -22.14
CA TYR A 218 7.33 -1.89 -21.35
C TYR A 218 8.54 -2.07 -20.46
N ILE A 219 9.45 -1.11 -20.49
CA ILE A 219 10.66 -1.09 -19.66
C ILE A 219 10.61 0.16 -18.80
N ASN A 220 10.83 0.04 -17.50
CA ASN A 220 10.90 1.17 -16.58
C ASN A 220 12.02 1.01 -15.60
N GLN A 221 12.68 2.13 -15.29
CA GLN A 221 13.55 2.25 -14.14
C GLN A 221 12.70 2.53 -12.91
N LEU A 222 12.99 1.87 -11.81
CA LEU A 222 12.23 1.92 -10.57
C LEU A 222 12.93 2.83 -9.57
N ASP A 223 12.13 3.62 -8.86
CA ASP A 223 12.56 4.37 -7.69
C ASP A 223 11.75 3.86 -6.47
N PRO A 224 12.29 2.90 -5.71
CA PRO A 224 11.57 2.29 -4.59
C PRO A 224 11.31 3.27 -3.45
N THR A 225 11.95 4.47 -3.47
CA THR A 225 11.67 5.51 -2.48
C THR A 225 10.42 6.32 -2.81
N ARG A 226 9.96 6.27 -4.07
CA ARG A 226 8.80 7.03 -4.56
C ARG A 226 7.62 6.17 -4.96
N ASN A 227 7.89 4.95 -5.42
CA ASN A 227 6.89 4.06 -5.97
C ASN A 227 6.82 2.77 -5.15
N GLY A 228 5.63 2.29 -4.86
CA GLY A 228 5.40 1.01 -4.16
C GLY A 228 5.17 -0.14 -5.12
N GLY A 229 4.73 0.14 -6.34
CA GLY A 229 4.39 -0.87 -7.34
C GLY A 229 3.66 -0.31 -8.54
N PHE A 230 3.00 -1.19 -9.26
CA PHE A 230 2.18 -0.87 -10.42
C PHE A 230 0.75 -1.29 -10.17
N VAL A 231 -0.19 -0.41 -10.50
CA VAL A 231 -1.59 -0.79 -10.69
C VAL A 231 -1.74 -1.19 -12.15
N LEU A 232 -2.22 -2.38 -12.41
CA LEU A 232 -2.30 -3.03 -13.71
C LEU A 232 -3.75 -3.30 -14.07
N LEU A 233 -4.09 -3.11 -15.34
CA LEU A 233 -5.43 -3.32 -15.87
C LEU A 233 -5.34 -3.98 -17.24
N GLY A 234 -5.93 -5.15 -17.41
CA GLY A 234 -6.09 -5.82 -18.69
C GLY A 234 -7.32 -5.34 -19.45
N THR A 235 -7.39 -5.66 -20.72
CA THR A 235 -8.60 -5.53 -21.55
C THR A 235 -9.51 -6.74 -21.47
N GLY A 236 -9.06 -7.79 -20.78
CA GLY A 236 -9.73 -9.07 -20.50
C GLY A 236 -8.83 -9.91 -19.63
N THR A 237 -9.19 -11.18 -19.39
CA THR A 237 -8.32 -12.13 -18.70
C THR A 237 -7.11 -12.46 -19.57
N GLN A 238 -5.92 -12.12 -19.10
CA GLN A 238 -4.66 -12.29 -19.84
C GLN A 238 -3.46 -12.45 -18.90
N THR A 239 -2.34 -12.94 -19.44
CA THR A 239 -1.09 -13.07 -18.70
C THR A 239 -0.17 -11.91 -19.03
N LEU A 240 0.40 -11.29 -17.99
CA LEU A 240 1.50 -10.35 -18.08
C LEU A 240 2.79 -11.07 -17.66
N ASN A 241 3.77 -11.11 -18.53
CA ASN A 241 5.12 -11.57 -18.18
C ASN A 241 5.90 -10.40 -17.62
N VAL A 242 6.48 -10.59 -16.45
CA VAL A 242 7.26 -9.58 -15.72
C VAL A 242 8.68 -10.09 -15.57
N THR A 243 9.66 -9.27 -15.90
CA THR A 243 11.07 -9.57 -15.72
C THR A 243 11.70 -8.46 -14.88
N TRP A 244 12.22 -8.81 -13.74
CA TRP A 244 12.90 -7.91 -12.84
C TRP A 244 14.37 -7.76 -13.21
N LEU A 245 14.87 -6.52 -13.14
CA LEU A 245 16.23 -6.15 -13.55
C LEU A 245 16.97 -5.55 -12.37
N ARG A 246 18.25 -5.92 -12.22
CA ARG A 246 19.15 -5.35 -11.23
C ARG A 246 20.39 -4.80 -11.90
N HIS A 247 20.95 -3.73 -11.32
CA HIS A 247 22.28 -3.28 -11.68
C HIS A 247 23.33 -4.27 -11.12
N GLY A 248 24.17 -4.76 -12.02
CA GLY A 248 25.31 -5.62 -11.67
C GLY A 248 26.46 -4.87 -10.99
#